data_30145559c879064ed0f16ae282e18ace
#
_entry.id   30145559c879064ed0f16ae282e18ace
#
_cell.length_a   1.000
_cell.length_b   1.000
_cell.length_c   1.000
_cell.angle_alpha   90.00
_cell.angle_beta   90.00
_cell.angle_gamma   90.00
#
_symmetry.space_group_name_H-M   'P 1'
#
loop_
_entity.id
_entity.type
_entity.pdbx_description
1 polymer ?
#
loop_
_entity_poly.entity_id
_entity_poly.type
_entity_poly.pdbx_seq_one_letter_code
_entity_poly.pdbx_strand_id
1 'polypeptide(L)'
;MRVLVLNGSPTGEDSITLFTVKYIEKKFPNVTFETLHVGQRIRQYERDFAEAGEKLAAADLILFAYPVYTFLVPAQLHRFVELMKGSGMDLSGKFATQITTSKHFYDVTAHRFIEDNCGDMGLRCLRGLSADMEDLRTEQGRREAEAFFRFVLWQMEHGYAEPSPWGTTAPFLPVVPAPAEAAPAERKPGTVVIVTDRDEDGEDALGAMIERFRVKLPYETRVVNLRTFPFAGGCLGCFHCAADGTCVHKDGFDRYLRENIQTGAAIVYAYTIRDHAMGYRFKLYDDRQFCNGHRTVTMGKPVGYLVDGPLSREPNLQMLMEARSQVGGNYLAGIATDEAAPEREIDQLAETLAYAVENDYQQPKNFFGVGGLKIFRDLIYQMQGLMRADHKFYKAHGFYDDFPQKHRGRIGAMYLVGALMKNKKLQKKMGGRMTEGVTLPYRKVLEDADKR
;
A
#
# COMPACT_ATOMS: atom_id res chain seq x y z
N MET A 1 0.52 24.37 25.30
CA MET A 1 0.28 23.74 24.00
C MET A 1 -0.34 22.39 24.23
N ARG A 2 -1.45 22.08 23.53
CA ARG A 2 -2.17 20.81 23.62
C ARG A 2 -1.95 20.00 22.34
N VAL A 3 -1.41 18.80 22.50
CA VAL A 3 -1.23 17.82 21.43
C VAL A 3 -2.30 16.75 21.57
N LEU A 4 -3.15 16.62 20.57
CA LEU A 4 -4.09 15.51 20.47
C LEU A 4 -3.47 14.39 19.63
N VAL A 5 -3.21 13.27 20.27
CA VAL A 5 -2.67 12.07 19.62
C VAL A 5 -3.81 11.19 19.12
N LEU A 6 -3.89 11.01 17.82
CA LEU A 6 -4.81 10.06 17.19
C LEU A 6 -4.08 8.72 17.00
N ASN A 7 -4.20 7.83 17.98
CA ASN A 7 -3.59 6.52 17.90
C ASN A 7 -4.39 5.61 16.96
N GLY A 8 -3.93 5.50 15.72
CA GLY A 8 -4.55 4.69 14.68
C GLY A 8 -4.29 3.19 14.78
N SER A 9 -3.44 2.77 15.72
CA SER A 9 -3.17 1.35 15.93
C SER A 9 -4.37 0.62 16.56
N PRO A 10 -4.78 -0.53 16.02
CA PRO A 10 -5.83 -1.36 16.63
C PRO A 10 -5.41 -2.00 17.95
N THR A 11 -4.11 -2.02 18.30
CA THR A 11 -3.61 -2.55 19.57
C THR A 11 -3.71 -1.57 20.74
N GLY A 12 -4.17 -0.33 20.50
CA GLY A 12 -4.39 0.67 21.54
C GLY A 12 -3.11 1.02 22.31
N GLU A 13 -3.10 0.84 23.62
CA GLU A 13 -1.96 1.13 24.49
C GLU A 13 -0.69 0.34 24.17
N ASP A 14 -0.82 -0.85 23.59
CA ASP A 14 0.29 -1.73 23.23
C ASP A 14 0.88 -1.42 21.84
N SER A 15 0.55 -0.27 21.25
CA SER A 15 1.08 0.17 19.97
C SER A 15 2.55 0.58 20.08
N ILE A 16 3.41 -0.01 19.24
CA ILE A 16 4.83 0.38 19.16
C ILE A 16 4.96 1.86 18.82
N THR A 17 4.14 2.37 17.89
CA THR A 17 4.13 3.78 17.53
C THR A 17 3.77 4.67 18.72
N LEU A 18 2.79 4.26 19.52
CA LEU A 18 2.41 5.01 20.72
C LEU A 18 3.53 5.06 21.77
N PHE A 19 4.38 4.04 21.87
CA PHE A 19 5.54 4.10 22.75
C PHE A 19 6.53 5.19 22.34
N THR A 20 6.70 5.45 21.04
CA THR A 20 7.49 6.59 20.58
C THR A 20 6.87 7.92 21.01
N VAL A 21 5.55 8.06 20.91
CA VAL A 21 4.84 9.25 21.40
C VAL A 21 5.00 9.41 22.92
N LYS A 22 4.79 8.34 23.70
CA LYS A 22 4.98 8.36 25.16
C LYS A 22 6.42 8.70 25.57
N TYR A 23 7.40 8.30 24.78
CA TYR A 23 8.79 8.70 25.00
C TYR A 23 8.96 10.19 24.78
N ILE A 24 8.41 10.76 23.70
CA ILE A 24 8.41 12.20 23.41
C ILE A 24 7.72 12.96 24.54
N GLU A 25 6.53 12.54 24.98
CA GLU A 25 5.80 13.15 26.10
C GLU A 25 6.66 13.28 27.36
N LYS A 26 7.42 12.23 27.72
CA LYS A 26 8.33 12.29 28.87
C LYS A 26 9.49 13.26 28.69
N LYS A 27 9.92 13.52 27.45
CA LYS A 27 11.02 14.44 27.14
C LYS A 27 10.60 15.91 27.05
N PHE A 28 9.30 16.15 26.84
CA PHE A 28 8.73 17.48 26.66
C PHE A 28 7.65 17.79 27.71
N PRO A 29 7.98 17.90 29.02
CA PRO A 29 7.00 17.97 30.10
C PRO A 29 6.17 19.27 30.09
N ASN A 30 6.56 20.27 29.31
CA ASN A 30 5.83 21.55 29.16
C ASN A 30 4.74 21.47 28.08
N VAL A 31 4.56 20.32 27.44
CA VAL A 31 3.54 20.05 26.41
C VAL A 31 2.53 19.06 26.97
N THR A 32 1.26 19.35 26.82
CA THR A 32 0.18 18.45 27.26
C THR A 32 -0.22 17.54 26.12
N PHE A 33 -0.12 16.24 26.36
CA PHE A 33 -0.57 15.23 25.41
C PHE A 33 -1.88 14.59 25.87
N GLU A 34 -2.80 14.43 24.95
CA GLU A 34 -4.03 13.67 25.15
C GLU A 34 -4.17 12.64 24.01
N THR A 35 -4.51 11.40 24.33
CA THR A 35 -4.57 10.32 23.33
C THR A 35 -5.99 9.83 23.12
N LEU A 36 -6.43 9.79 21.86
CA LEU A 36 -7.60 9.05 21.40
C LEU A 36 -7.17 7.74 20.73
N HIS A 37 -7.64 6.62 21.24
CA HIS A 37 -7.35 5.29 20.66
C HIS A 37 -8.29 4.99 19.48
N VAL A 38 -8.13 5.73 18.39
CA VAL A 38 -9.05 5.70 17.24
C VAL A 38 -9.06 4.33 16.55
N GLY A 39 -7.89 3.69 16.43
CA GLY A 39 -7.79 2.37 15.84
C GLY A 39 -8.50 1.28 16.63
N GLN A 40 -8.47 1.36 17.96
CA GLN A 40 -9.10 0.40 18.84
C GLN A 40 -10.61 0.63 19.01
N ARG A 41 -11.02 1.93 19.00
CA ARG A 41 -12.37 2.36 19.35
C ARG A 41 -13.19 2.90 18.17
N ILE A 42 -12.81 2.57 16.94
CA ILE A 42 -13.45 3.15 15.75
C ILE A 42 -14.98 2.99 15.76
N ARG A 43 -15.50 1.84 16.19
CA ARG A 43 -16.95 1.61 16.28
C ARG A 43 -17.68 2.53 17.28
N GLN A 44 -16.95 3.05 18.28
CA GLN A 44 -17.51 4.05 19.19
C GLN A 44 -17.65 5.38 18.46
N TYR A 45 -16.61 5.81 17.74
CA TYR A 45 -16.61 7.07 16.99
C TYR A 45 -17.57 7.06 15.78
N GLU A 46 -17.84 5.89 15.19
CA GLU A 46 -18.90 5.74 14.18
C GLU A 46 -20.30 5.98 14.74
N ARG A 47 -20.53 5.69 16.01
CA ARG A 47 -21.83 5.88 16.69
C ARG A 47 -21.95 7.30 17.24
N ASP A 48 -20.88 7.82 17.80
CA ASP A 48 -20.85 9.14 18.41
C ASP A 48 -19.45 9.76 18.24
N PHE A 49 -19.40 10.82 17.45
CA PHE A 49 -18.15 11.54 17.15
C PHE A 49 -17.96 12.80 18.02
N ALA A 50 -18.95 13.17 18.88
CA ALA A 50 -18.96 14.43 19.61
C ALA A 50 -17.73 14.64 20.48
N GLU A 51 -17.37 13.62 21.32
CA GLU A 51 -16.17 13.68 22.16
C GLU A 51 -14.89 13.89 21.34
N ALA A 52 -14.75 13.18 20.23
CA ALA A 52 -13.60 13.34 19.35
C ALA A 52 -13.56 14.74 18.74
N GLY A 53 -14.73 15.25 18.31
CA GLY A 53 -14.88 16.60 17.75
C GLY A 53 -14.46 17.69 18.75
N GLU A 54 -14.90 17.62 19.99
CA GLU A 54 -14.51 18.58 21.05
C GLU A 54 -12.99 18.58 21.26
N LYS A 55 -12.36 17.40 21.31
CA LYS A 55 -10.91 17.29 21.51
C LYS A 55 -10.13 17.79 20.29
N LEU A 56 -10.59 17.49 19.07
CA LEU A 56 -10.01 18.04 17.84
C LEU A 56 -10.09 19.57 17.80
N ALA A 57 -11.23 20.14 18.20
CA ALA A 57 -11.42 21.58 18.27
C ALA A 57 -10.49 22.25 19.30
N ALA A 58 -10.21 21.58 20.42
CA ALA A 58 -9.37 22.11 21.51
C ALA A 58 -7.86 21.95 21.27
N ALA A 59 -7.43 21.14 20.31
CA ALA A 59 -6.01 20.87 20.06
C ALA A 59 -5.32 22.02 19.32
N ASP A 60 -4.05 22.27 19.66
CA ASP A 60 -3.14 23.13 18.91
C ASP A 60 -2.41 22.33 17.82
N LEU A 61 -2.10 21.05 18.12
CA LEU A 61 -1.45 20.09 17.21
C LEU A 61 -2.20 18.77 17.22
N ILE A 62 -2.54 18.27 16.05
CA ILE A 62 -3.08 16.92 15.84
C ILE A 62 -1.93 16.01 15.40
N LEU A 63 -1.63 14.99 16.20
CA LEU A 63 -0.55 14.03 15.95
C LEU A 63 -1.13 12.66 15.59
N PHE A 64 -1.05 12.28 14.32
CA PHE A 64 -1.42 10.95 13.88
C PHE A 64 -0.31 9.96 14.21
N ALA A 65 -0.59 8.93 15.00
CA ALA A 65 0.36 7.90 15.42
C ALA A 65 -0.15 6.52 15.01
N TYR A 66 0.52 5.84 14.06
CA TYR A 66 -0.02 4.61 13.50
C TYR A 66 1.07 3.70 12.87
N PRO A 67 0.85 2.36 12.86
CA PRO A 67 1.65 1.46 12.03
C PRO A 67 1.20 1.53 10.57
N VAL A 68 2.12 1.33 9.64
CA VAL A 68 1.77 1.21 8.21
C VAL A 68 1.18 -0.17 7.94
N TYR A 69 -0.05 -0.22 7.41
CA TYR A 69 -0.73 -1.44 6.99
C TYR A 69 -1.01 -1.39 5.50
N THR A 70 -0.56 -2.40 4.78
CA THR A 70 -0.84 -2.56 3.36
C THR A 70 -0.71 -1.24 2.59
N PHE A 71 0.49 -0.65 2.63
CA PHE A 71 0.88 0.61 1.95
C PHE A 71 0.27 1.91 2.50
N LEU A 72 -0.70 1.87 3.41
CA LEU A 72 -1.41 3.04 3.94
C LEU A 72 -1.55 2.97 5.46
N VAL A 73 -2.39 3.85 6.00
CA VAL A 73 -2.85 3.79 7.38
C VAL A 73 -3.73 2.54 7.60
N PRO A 74 -3.87 2.02 8.84
CA PRO A 74 -4.86 0.98 9.14
C PRO A 74 -6.28 1.41 8.76
N ALA A 75 -7.12 0.47 8.32
CA ALA A 75 -8.49 0.76 7.90
C ALA A 75 -9.30 1.51 8.97
N GLN A 76 -9.05 1.24 10.24
CA GLN A 76 -9.71 1.94 11.34
C GLN A 76 -9.35 3.44 11.38
N LEU A 77 -8.07 3.78 11.14
CA LEU A 77 -7.67 5.19 11.06
C LEU A 77 -8.19 5.83 9.78
N HIS A 78 -8.21 5.12 8.66
CA HIS A 78 -8.84 5.61 7.43
C HIS A 78 -10.31 5.98 7.69
N ARG A 79 -11.05 5.09 8.36
CA ARG A 79 -12.45 5.38 8.73
C ARG A 79 -12.58 6.60 9.65
N PHE A 80 -11.64 6.79 10.57
CA PHE A 80 -11.66 7.97 11.44
C PHE A 80 -11.42 9.26 10.66
N VAL A 81 -10.52 9.24 9.65
CA VAL A 81 -10.31 10.38 8.72
C VAL A 81 -11.59 10.69 7.95
N GLU A 82 -12.30 9.69 7.44
CA GLU A 82 -13.62 9.89 6.80
C GLU A 82 -14.62 10.56 7.76
N LEU A 83 -14.64 10.15 9.05
CA LEU A 83 -15.51 10.75 10.06
C LEU A 83 -15.12 12.21 10.36
N MET A 84 -13.82 12.50 10.44
CA MET A 84 -13.33 13.88 10.62
C MET A 84 -13.83 14.78 9.46
N LYS A 85 -13.62 14.35 8.22
CA LYS A 85 -14.09 15.10 7.02
C LYS A 85 -15.62 15.22 7.00
N GLY A 86 -16.32 14.12 7.26
CA GLY A 86 -17.77 14.07 7.27
C GLY A 86 -18.43 14.88 8.39
N SER A 87 -17.70 15.22 9.45
CA SER A 87 -18.20 16.03 10.56
C SER A 87 -18.42 17.51 10.18
N GLY A 88 -17.79 17.97 9.09
CA GLY A 88 -17.85 19.36 8.66
C GLY A 88 -17.18 20.35 9.62
N MET A 89 -16.34 19.88 10.54
CA MET A 89 -15.62 20.75 11.48
C MET A 89 -14.61 21.63 10.76
N ASP A 90 -14.52 22.88 11.16
CA ASP A 90 -13.45 23.76 10.72
C ASP A 90 -12.18 23.49 11.55
N LEU A 91 -11.18 22.88 10.93
CA LEU A 91 -9.87 22.64 11.49
C LEU A 91 -8.80 23.58 10.93
N SER A 92 -9.21 24.58 10.15
CA SER A 92 -8.31 25.52 9.48
C SER A 92 -7.34 26.18 10.46
N GLY A 93 -6.08 26.26 10.05
CA GLY A 93 -5.01 26.90 10.81
C GLY A 93 -4.41 26.07 11.94
N LYS A 94 -5.01 24.94 12.36
CA LYS A 94 -4.41 24.02 13.29
C LYS A 94 -3.26 23.26 12.62
N PHE A 95 -2.26 22.87 13.43
CA PHE A 95 -1.16 22.07 12.92
C PHE A 95 -1.48 20.58 12.97
N ALA A 96 -0.92 19.85 12.01
CA ALA A 96 -0.95 18.38 11.99
C ALA A 96 0.44 17.83 11.69
N THR A 97 0.78 16.71 12.32
CA THR A 97 1.97 15.92 11.99
C THR A 97 1.69 14.44 12.22
N GLN A 98 2.65 13.59 11.90
CA GLN A 98 2.45 12.16 12.02
C GLN A 98 3.72 11.42 12.46
N ILE A 99 3.54 10.31 13.16
CA ILE A 99 4.59 9.34 13.48
C ILE A 99 4.13 7.98 13.00
N THR A 100 4.95 7.33 12.20
CA THR A 100 4.72 5.94 11.79
C THR A 100 5.80 5.02 12.31
N THR A 101 5.44 3.75 12.52
CA THR A 101 6.39 2.67 12.68
C THR A 101 6.12 1.57 11.67
N SER A 102 7.19 1.16 10.99
CA SER A 102 7.13 0.10 9.97
C SER A 102 8.54 -0.50 9.78
N LYS A 103 8.72 -1.31 8.75
CA LYS A 103 10.02 -1.64 8.19
C LYS A 103 10.33 -0.77 6.96
N HIS A 104 9.85 0.47 6.96
CA HIS A 104 9.91 1.40 5.83
C HIS A 104 9.26 0.84 4.55
N PHE A 105 8.26 -0.04 4.75
CA PHE A 105 7.50 -0.60 3.65
C PHE A 105 6.37 0.34 3.25
N TYR A 106 6.62 1.16 2.24
CA TYR A 106 5.65 2.14 1.71
C TYR A 106 5.06 3.09 2.77
N ASP A 107 5.85 3.49 3.74
CA ASP A 107 5.51 4.55 4.69
C ASP A 107 5.28 5.89 3.99
N VAL A 108 5.97 6.13 2.88
CA VAL A 108 5.79 7.33 2.05
C VAL A 108 4.36 7.48 1.54
N THR A 109 3.71 6.41 1.09
CA THR A 109 2.32 6.46 0.62
C THR A 109 1.33 6.66 1.76
N ALA A 110 1.63 6.10 2.94
CA ALA A 110 0.84 6.31 4.14
C ALA A 110 0.93 7.75 4.67
N HIS A 111 2.14 8.32 4.66
CA HIS A 111 2.36 9.72 5.04
C HIS A 111 1.61 10.66 4.10
N ARG A 112 1.72 10.42 2.79
CA ARG A 112 1.06 11.24 1.79
C ARG A 112 -0.47 11.21 1.94
N PHE A 113 -1.04 10.05 2.23
CA PHE A 113 -2.48 9.92 2.51
C PHE A 113 -2.94 10.86 3.65
N ILE A 114 -2.20 10.91 4.76
CA ILE A 114 -2.54 11.81 5.87
C ILE A 114 -2.37 13.27 5.46
N GLU A 115 -1.29 13.62 4.78
CA GLU A 115 -1.00 14.99 4.32
C GLU A 115 -2.08 15.51 3.38
N ASP A 116 -2.51 14.70 2.41
CA ASP A 116 -3.54 15.08 1.45
C ASP A 116 -4.88 15.31 2.14
N ASN A 117 -5.30 14.40 3.01
CA ASN A 117 -6.55 14.56 3.76
C ASN A 117 -6.50 15.72 4.78
N CYS A 118 -5.36 15.96 5.40
CA CYS A 118 -5.16 17.15 6.23
C CYS A 118 -5.29 18.45 5.42
N GLY A 119 -4.77 18.44 4.19
CA GLY A 119 -4.92 19.58 3.25
C GLY A 119 -6.37 19.91 2.97
N ASP A 120 -7.22 18.89 2.69
CA ASP A 120 -8.66 19.06 2.48
C ASP A 120 -9.38 19.69 3.69
N MET A 121 -8.91 19.40 4.90
CA MET A 121 -9.47 19.93 6.14
C MET A 121 -8.87 21.29 6.56
N GLY A 122 -7.99 21.87 5.74
CA GLY A 122 -7.33 23.15 6.02
C GLY A 122 -6.27 23.09 7.11
N LEU A 123 -5.83 21.88 7.49
CA LEU A 123 -4.76 21.68 8.48
C LEU A 123 -3.41 22.07 7.89
N ARG A 124 -2.56 22.62 8.72
CA ARG A 124 -1.18 23.00 8.40
C ARG A 124 -0.25 21.83 8.69
N CYS A 125 0.09 21.07 7.66
CA CYS A 125 0.88 19.87 7.81
C CYS A 125 2.35 20.18 8.10
N LEU A 126 2.92 19.46 9.05
CA LEU A 126 4.35 19.40 9.34
C LEU A 126 4.85 18.01 8.97
N ARG A 127 6.05 17.93 8.42
CA ARG A 127 6.64 16.66 8.01
C ARG A 127 6.66 15.65 9.17
N GLY A 128 6.23 14.42 8.88
CA GLY A 128 6.15 13.35 9.86
C GLY A 128 7.48 12.63 10.12
N LEU A 129 7.50 11.83 11.19
CA LEU A 129 8.58 10.88 11.50
C LEU A 129 8.23 9.49 10.97
N SER A 130 9.05 8.97 10.06
CA SER A 130 9.03 7.58 9.63
C SER A 130 10.07 6.81 10.42
N ALA A 131 9.65 6.00 11.41
CA ALA A 131 10.54 5.25 12.26
C ALA A 131 10.52 3.75 11.93
N ASP A 132 11.68 3.08 12.05
CA ASP A 132 11.71 1.63 12.09
C ASP A 132 11.13 1.11 13.41
N MET A 133 10.57 -0.07 13.39
CA MET A 133 9.99 -0.72 14.58
C MET A 133 10.99 -0.88 15.72
N GLU A 134 12.30 -0.88 15.43
CA GLU A 134 13.38 -1.06 16.40
C GLU A 134 14.00 0.28 16.87
N ASP A 135 13.69 1.40 16.21
CA ASP A 135 14.38 2.68 16.44
C ASP A 135 14.32 3.16 17.88
N LEU A 136 13.16 3.09 18.53
CA LEU A 136 13.01 3.51 19.93
C LEU A 136 13.94 2.76 20.90
N ARG A 137 14.34 1.54 20.54
CA ARG A 137 15.26 0.69 21.34
C ARG A 137 16.71 1.12 21.19
N THR A 138 17.04 1.90 20.17
CA THR A 138 18.39 2.42 19.91
C THR A 138 18.56 3.83 20.50
N GLU A 139 19.79 4.20 20.78
CA GLU A 139 20.09 5.58 21.23
C GLU A 139 19.88 6.57 20.08
N GLN A 140 20.23 6.18 18.86
CA GLN A 140 20.05 7.01 17.68
C GLN A 140 18.56 7.29 17.43
N GLY A 141 17.71 6.28 17.38
CA GLY A 141 16.28 6.46 17.13
C GLY A 141 15.60 7.30 18.22
N ARG A 142 16.04 7.21 19.48
CA ARG A 142 15.56 8.11 20.53
C ARG A 142 15.99 9.56 20.31
N ARG A 143 17.24 9.81 19.89
CA ARG A 143 17.69 11.17 19.51
C ARG A 143 16.92 11.72 18.30
N GLU A 144 16.65 10.87 17.31
CA GLU A 144 15.86 11.25 16.14
C GLU A 144 14.43 11.63 16.51
N ALA A 145 13.78 10.87 17.38
CA ALA A 145 12.43 11.19 17.89
C ALA A 145 12.41 12.53 18.66
N GLU A 146 13.42 12.79 19.51
CA GLU A 146 13.54 14.07 20.22
C GLU A 146 13.81 15.24 19.27
N ALA A 147 14.70 15.04 18.29
CA ALA A 147 15.03 16.07 17.29
C ALA A 147 13.81 16.39 16.41
N PHE A 148 13.09 15.37 15.98
CA PHE A 148 11.84 15.52 15.25
C PHE A 148 10.85 16.40 16.00
N PHE A 149 10.52 16.06 17.24
CA PHE A 149 9.49 16.81 17.96
C PHE A 149 9.94 18.23 18.32
N ARG A 150 11.24 18.43 18.62
CA ARG A 150 11.82 19.77 18.79
C ARG A 150 11.69 20.61 17.53
N PHE A 151 11.86 20.01 16.36
CA PHE A 151 11.69 20.68 15.07
C PHE A 151 10.21 21.02 14.80
N VAL A 152 9.28 20.12 15.13
CA VAL A 152 7.84 20.39 15.08
C VAL A 152 7.49 21.62 15.91
N LEU A 153 7.96 21.70 17.15
CA LEU A 153 7.70 22.85 18.01
C LEU A 153 8.25 24.15 17.41
N TRP A 154 9.46 24.11 16.89
CA TRP A 154 10.08 25.25 16.24
C TRP A 154 9.31 25.72 15.00
N GLN A 155 8.86 24.77 14.15
CA GLN A 155 8.04 25.12 12.99
C GLN A 155 6.71 25.77 13.40
N MET A 156 6.03 25.26 14.42
CA MET A 156 4.80 25.84 14.94
C MET A 156 5.02 27.26 15.47
N GLU A 157 6.08 27.49 16.23
CA GLU A 157 6.45 28.82 16.77
C GLU A 157 6.67 29.85 15.65
N HIS A 158 7.28 29.43 14.54
CA HIS A 158 7.55 30.31 13.38
C HIS A 158 6.40 30.32 12.36
N GLY A 159 5.34 29.57 12.60
CA GLY A 159 4.21 29.48 11.69
C GLY A 159 4.55 28.85 10.34
N TYR A 160 5.52 27.94 10.26
CA TYR A 160 5.86 27.20 9.05
C TYR A 160 5.00 25.96 8.91
N ALA A 161 4.77 25.55 7.67
CA ALA A 161 4.10 24.31 7.33
C ALA A 161 4.58 23.86 5.94
N GLU A 162 4.45 22.58 5.65
CA GLU A 162 4.65 22.06 4.31
C GLU A 162 3.60 22.66 3.36
N PRO A 163 3.98 22.98 2.10
CA PRO A 163 3.00 23.46 1.14
C PRO A 163 1.97 22.38 0.85
N SER A 164 0.68 22.75 0.96
CA SER A 164 -0.39 21.86 0.50
C SER A 164 -0.37 21.82 -1.03
N PRO A 165 -0.31 20.64 -1.67
CA PRO A 165 -0.42 20.52 -3.12
C PRO A 165 -1.85 20.75 -3.60
N TRP A 166 -2.82 20.73 -2.70
CA TRP A 166 -4.25 20.84 -2.98
C TRP A 166 -4.66 22.29 -2.92
N GLY A 167 -4.76 22.92 -4.12
CA GLY A 167 -5.49 24.16 -4.30
C GLY A 167 -6.97 23.88 -4.61
N THR A 168 -7.76 24.93 -4.84
CA THR A 168 -9.12 24.80 -5.40
C THR A 168 -9.03 24.13 -6.78
N THR A 169 -9.35 22.84 -6.84
CA THR A 169 -9.43 22.10 -8.10
C THR A 169 -10.81 22.31 -8.71
N ALA A 170 -10.88 22.43 -10.04
CA ALA A 170 -12.15 22.44 -10.76
C ALA A 170 -12.95 21.17 -10.41
N PRO A 171 -14.30 21.26 -10.32
CA PRO A 171 -15.14 20.08 -10.12
C PRO A 171 -14.79 18.99 -11.13
N PHE A 172 -14.75 17.74 -10.68
CA PHE A 172 -14.66 16.58 -11.55
C PHE A 172 -16.07 16.24 -12.06
N LEU A 173 -16.15 15.97 -13.35
CA LEU A 173 -17.38 15.49 -13.99
C LEU A 173 -17.07 14.12 -14.59
N PRO A 174 -17.66 13.04 -14.04
CA PRO A 174 -17.46 11.70 -14.56
C PRO A 174 -18.07 11.53 -15.95
N VAL A 175 -17.40 10.76 -16.80
CA VAL A 175 -17.94 10.33 -18.09
C VAL A 175 -18.51 8.93 -17.94
N VAL A 176 -19.82 8.79 -17.98
CA VAL A 176 -20.48 7.49 -17.91
C VAL A 176 -20.26 6.76 -19.23
N PRO A 177 -19.60 5.59 -19.25
CA PRO A 177 -19.35 4.89 -20.49
C PRO A 177 -20.64 4.36 -21.11
N ALA A 178 -20.73 4.43 -22.43
CA ALA A 178 -21.83 3.84 -23.16
C ALA A 178 -21.83 2.30 -22.99
N PRO A 179 -23.00 1.65 -22.98
CA PRO A 179 -23.10 0.19 -22.98
C PRO A 179 -22.29 -0.42 -24.13
N ALA A 180 -21.71 -1.61 -23.90
CA ALA A 180 -21.00 -2.32 -24.96
C ALA A 180 -22.01 -2.89 -25.99
N GLU A 181 -21.72 -2.71 -27.26
CA GLU A 181 -22.63 -3.13 -28.33
C GLU A 181 -22.71 -4.64 -28.53
N ALA A 182 -21.62 -5.37 -28.25
CA ALA A 182 -21.56 -6.82 -28.44
C ALA A 182 -20.59 -7.48 -27.44
N ALA A 183 -21.00 -8.63 -26.94
CA ALA A 183 -20.14 -9.57 -26.24
C ALA A 183 -19.28 -10.38 -27.21
N PRO A 184 -18.12 -10.93 -26.83
CA PRO A 184 -17.37 -11.88 -27.61
C PRO A 184 -18.22 -13.09 -27.96
N ALA A 185 -18.05 -13.62 -29.20
CA ALA A 185 -18.83 -14.73 -29.72
C ALA A 185 -18.65 -16.03 -28.93
N GLU A 186 -17.49 -16.18 -28.27
CA GLU A 186 -17.14 -17.37 -27.51
C GLU A 186 -16.57 -16.99 -26.14
N ARG A 187 -17.05 -17.66 -25.09
CA ARG A 187 -16.51 -17.54 -23.73
C ARG A 187 -15.37 -18.53 -23.55
N LYS A 188 -14.27 -18.02 -22.95
CA LYS A 188 -13.08 -18.83 -22.64
C LYS A 188 -13.19 -19.47 -21.26
N PRO A 189 -12.50 -20.60 -21.02
CA PRO A 189 -12.51 -21.25 -19.71
C PRO A 189 -11.79 -20.41 -18.67
N GLY A 190 -12.37 -20.31 -17.48
CA GLY A 190 -11.86 -19.53 -16.34
C GLY A 190 -12.83 -18.45 -15.90
N THR A 191 -12.60 -17.94 -14.71
CA THR A 191 -13.44 -16.88 -14.13
C THR A 191 -12.54 -15.71 -13.74
N VAL A 192 -12.89 -14.51 -14.16
CA VAL A 192 -12.28 -13.27 -13.68
C VAL A 192 -13.12 -12.72 -12.52
N VAL A 193 -12.45 -12.42 -11.41
CA VAL A 193 -13.12 -11.90 -10.22
C VAL A 193 -13.04 -10.40 -10.20
N ILE A 194 -14.19 -9.73 -10.08
CA ILE A 194 -14.30 -8.28 -9.90
C ILE A 194 -14.63 -8.03 -8.44
N VAL A 195 -13.72 -7.36 -7.73
CA VAL A 195 -13.93 -6.98 -6.32
C VAL A 195 -14.34 -5.51 -6.28
N THR A 196 -15.49 -5.22 -5.68
CA THR A 196 -16.03 -3.86 -5.60
C THR A 196 -16.64 -3.58 -4.22
N ASP A 197 -16.74 -2.32 -3.86
CA ASP A 197 -17.52 -1.83 -2.72
C ASP A 197 -18.65 -0.88 -3.13
N ARG A 198 -19.04 -0.96 -4.41
CA ARG A 198 -20.11 -0.15 -4.99
C ARG A 198 -21.44 -0.34 -4.25
N ASP A 199 -22.21 0.72 -4.14
CA ASP A 199 -23.61 0.65 -3.72
C ASP A 199 -24.47 0.08 -4.87
N GLU A 200 -25.26 -0.96 -4.60
CA GLU A 200 -26.02 -1.64 -5.65
C GLU A 200 -27.29 -0.87 -6.05
N ASP A 201 -27.76 0.05 -5.19
CA ASP A 201 -29.03 0.75 -5.37
C ASP A 201 -28.94 1.95 -6.33
N GLY A 202 -27.77 2.28 -6.90
CA GLY A 202 -27.53 3.44 -7.76
C GLY A 202 -27.09 3.11 -9.18
N GLU A 203 -27.59 3.88 -10.14
CA GLU A 203 -26.93 4.00 -11.45
C GLU A 203 -25.78 4.99 -11.32
N ASP A 204 -24.55 4.51 -11.36
CA ASP A 204 -23.33 5.32 -11.25
C ASP A 204 -22.31 4.94 -12.35
N ALA A 205 -21.31 5.79 -12.54
CA ALA A 205 -20.27 5.58 -13.54
C ALA A 205 -19.53 4.25 -13.30
N LEU A 206 -19.22 3.91 -12.05
CA LEU A 206 -18.55 2.66 -11.72
C LEU A 206 -19.37 1.43 -12.11
N GLY A 207 -20.68 1.45 -11.92
CA GLY A 207 -21.59 0.37 -12.34
C GLY A 207 -21.58 0.18 -13.85
N ALA A 208 -21.65 1.28 -14.60
CA ALA A 208 -21.56 1.25 -16.07
C ALA A 208 -20.20 0.75 -16.55
N MET A 209 -19.10 1.13 -15.89
CA MET A 209 -17.75 0.64 -16.19
C MET A 209 -17.63 -0.87 -15.96
N ILE A 210 -18.13 -1.36 -14.82
CA ILE A 210 -18.13 -2.80 -14.48
C ILE A 210 -18.93 -3.58 -15.54
N GLU A 211 -20.12 -3.12 -15.90
CA GLU A 211 -20.96 -3.82 -16.86
C GLU A 211 -20.35 -3.84 -18.27
N ARG A 212 -19.80 -2.70 -18.74
CA ARG A 212 -19.09 -2.66 -20.01
C ARG A 212 -17.92 -3.64 -20.02
N PHE A 213 -17.10 -3.65 -18.96
CA PHE A 213 -15.97 -4.59 -18.83
C PHE A 213 -16.43 -6.05 -18.88
N ARG A 214 -17.51 -6.40 -18.18
CA ARG A 214 -18.09 -7.76 -18.16
C ARG A 214 -18.57 -8.21 -19.53
N VAL A 215 -19.17 -7.30 -20.28
CA VAL A 215 -19.65 -7.57 -21.64
C VAL A 215 -18.47 -7.79 -22.59
N LYS A 216 -17.42 -6.97 -22.52
CA LYS A 216 -16.25 -7.03 -23.42
C LYS A 216 -15.29 -8.17 -23.12
N LEU A 217 -15.21 -8.61 -21.87
CA LEU A 217 -14.29 -9.65 -21.45
C LEU A 217 -14.74 -11.04 -21.96
N PRO A 218 -13.86 -11.85 -22.61
CA PRO A 218 -14.20 -13.18 -23.12
C PRO A 218 -14.18 -14.28 -22.04
N TYR A 219 -14.31 -13.93 -20.77
CA TYR A 219 -14.35 -14.84 -19.62
C TYR A 219 -15.64 -14.66 -18.83
N GLU A 220 -16.04 -15.70 -18.11
CA GLU A 220 -17.06 -15.55 -17.08
C GLU A 220 -16.54 -14.60 -15.97
N THR A 221 -17.45 -13.80 -15.40
CA THR A 221 -17.10 -12.88 -14.34
C THR A 221 -17.86 -13.21 -13.06
N ARG A 222 -17.17 -13.10 -11.93
CA ARG A 222 -17.77 -13.15 -10.59
C ARG A 222 -17.57 -11.79 -9.93
N VAL A 223 -18.66 -11.09 -9.65
CA VAL A 223 -18.62 -9.84 -8.89
C VAL A 223 -18.70 -10.17 -7.42
N VAL A 224 -17.74 -9.69 -6.65
CA VAL A 224 -17.68 -9.79 -5.20
C VAL A 224 -17.86 -8.39 -4.63
N ASN A 225 -19.05 -8.12 -4.09
CA ASN A 225 -19.33 -6.84 -3.45
C ASN A 225 -18.94 -6.90 -1.95
N LEU A 226 -17.98 -6.10 -1.55
CA LEU A 226 -17.48 -6.03 -0.18
C LEU A 226 -18.52 -5.52 0.83
N ARG A 227 -19.58 -4.86 0.37
CA ARG A 227 -20.68 -4.39 1.24
C ARG A 227 -21.52 -5.55 1.75
N THR A 228 -21.61 -6.64 1.01
CA THR A 228 -22.39 -7.80 1.40
C THR A 228 -21.66 -8.72 2.38
N PHE A 229 -20.33 -8.57 2.53
CA PHE A 229 -19.59 -9.38 3.49
C PHE A 229 -19.63 -8.77 4.90
N PRO A 230 -20.06 -9.54 5.94
CA PRO A 230 -20.24 -9.02 7.30
C PRO A 230 -18.91 -9.00 8.06
N PHE A 231 -18.01 -8.09 7.72
CA PHE A 231 -16.72 -7.97 8.42
C PHE A 231 -16.89 -7.74 9.92
N ALA A 232 -16.26 -8.58 10.72
CA ALA A 232 -16.20 -8.39 12.18
C ALA A 232 -15.37 -7.18 12.59
N GLY A 233 -14.50 -6.69 11.72
CA GLY A 233 -13.65 -5.51 11.92
C GLY A 233 -12.39 -5.58 11.07
N GLY A 234 -11.55 -4.53 11.16
CA GLY A 234 -10.26 -4.43 10.48
C GLY A 234 -9.19 -5.36 11.05
N CYS A 235 -8.07 -5.48 10.37
CA CYS A 235 -6.93 -6.24 10.86
C CYS A 235 -6.46 -5.68 12.21
N LEU A 236 -6.21 -6.57 13.19
CA LEU A 236 -5.76 -6.18 14.53
C LEU A 236 -4.22 -6.13 14.66
N GLY A 237 -3.46 -6.52 13.61
CA GLY A 237 -2.00 -6.61 13.69
C GLY A 237 -1.50 -7.65 14.72
N CYS A 238 -2.31 -8.64 15.07
CA CYS A 238 -2.05 -9.59 16.14
C CYS A 238 -1.10 -10.74 15.75
N PHE A 239 -0.65 -10.80 14.51
CA PHE A 239 0.23 -11.85 13.95
C PHE A 239 -0.29 -13.29 14.07
N HIS A 240 -1.54 -13.51 14.47
CA HIS A 240 -2.11 -14.85 14.61
C HIS A 240 -1.97 -15.67 13.31
N CYS A 241 -2.21 -15.04 12.17
CA CYS A 241 -2.13 -15.68 10.85
C CYS A 241 -0.70 -15.99 10.37
N ALA A 242 0.34 -15.48 11.02
CA ALA A 242 1.74 -15.74 10.65
C ALA A 242 2.14 -17.22 10.88
N ALA A 243 1.46 -17.93 11.80
CA ALA A 243 1.76 -19.32 12.14
C ALA A 243 1.20 -20.31 11.11
N ASP A 244 -0.09 -20.16 10.75
CA ASP A 244 -0.84 -21.13 9.94
C ASP A 244 -1.72 -20.52 8.84
N GLY A 245 -1.85 -19.20 8.80
CA GLY A 245 -2.67 -18.47 7.83
C GLY A 245 -4.14 -18.33 8.23
N THR A 246 -4.51 -18.63 9.48
CA THR A 246 -5.88 -18.43 9.97
C THR A 246 -6.05 -17.07 10.65
N CYS A 247 -7.19 -16.41 10.45
CA CYS A 247 -7.47 -15.14 11.08
C CYS A 247 -8.04 -15.31 12.49
N VAL A 248 -7.71 -14.38 13.40
CA VAL A 248 -8.30 -14.33 14.74
C VAL A 248 -9.80 -14.00 14.70
N HIS A 249 -10.24 -13.20 13.74
CA HIS A 249 -11.66 -12.96 13.49
C HIS A 249 -12.36 -14.24 13.02
N LYS A 250 -13.56 -14.47 13.53
CA LYS A 250 -14.36 -15.68 13.24
C LYS A 250 -15.49 -15.41 12.24
N ASP A 251 -15.35 -14.39 11.41
CA ASP A 251 -16.30 -14.02 10.35
C ASP A 251 -16.14 -14.86 9.07
N GLY A 252 -15.15 -15.73 8.99
CA GLY A 252 -14.92 -16.62 7.85
C GLY A 252 -14.29 -15.91 6.63
N PHE A 253 -13.81 -14.67 6.77
CA PHE A 253 -13.26 -13.92 5.65
C PHE A 253 -12.04 -14.59 5.03
N ASP A 254 -11.16 -15.19 5.82
CA ASP A 254 -9.96 -15.89 5.32
C ASP A 254 -10.31 -17.06 4.39
N ARG A 255 -11.37 -17.80 4.68
CA ARG A 255 -11.90 -18.85 3.79
C ARG A 255 -12.57 -18.22 2.57
N TYR A 256 -13.45 -17.22 2.78
CA TYR A 256 -14.15 -16.53 1.70
C TYR A 256 -13.19 -15.94 0.66
N LEU A 257 -12.11 -15.29 1.13
CA LEU A 257 -11.06 -14.74 0.28
C LEU A 257 -10.43 -15.82 -0.61
N ARG A 258 -10.07 -16.96 -0.03
CA ARG A 258 -9.43 -18.07 -0.76
C ARG A 258 -10.34 -18.72 -1.77
N GLU A 259 -11.60 -18.97 -1.39
CA GLU A 259 -12.55 -19.70 -2.25
C GLU A 259 -13.20 -18.83 -3.32
N ASN A 260 -13.44 -17.54 -3.04
CA ASN A 260 -14.22 -16.68 -3.93
C ASN A 260 -13.40 -15.64 -4.69
N ILE A 261 -12.25 -15.23 -4.18
CA ILE A 261 -11.45 -14.17 -4.81
C ILE A 261 -10.15 -14.72 -5.38
N GLN A 262 -9.38 -15.46 -4.60
CA GLN A 262 -8.06 -15.92 -5.00
C GLN A 262 -8.08 -17.08 -6.02
N THR A 263 -9.24 -17.69 -6.26
CA THR A 263 -9.43 -18.72 -7.31
C THR A 263 -9.56 -18.15 -8.71
N GLY A 264 -9.81 -16.85 -8.86
CA GLY A 264 -9.93 -16.21 -10.17
C GLY A 264 -8.69 -16.39 -11.05
N ALA A 265 -8.88 -16.50 -12.36
CA ALA A 265 -7.80 -16.48 -13.36
C ALA A 265 -7.11 -15.09 -13.38
N ALA A 266 -7.87 -14.04 -13.14
CA ALA A 266 -7.43 -12.67 -12.93
C ALA A 266 -8.32 -11.98 -11.90
N ILE A 267 -7.87 -10.84 -11.36
CA ILE A 267 -8.62 -10.06 -10.39
C ILE A 267 -8.70 -8.61 -10.87
N VAL A 268 -9.91 -8.05 -10.88
CA VAL A 268 -10.15 -6.64 -11.19
C VAL A 268 -10.69 -5.96 -9.93
N TYR A 269 -10.07 -4.86 -9.54
CA TYR A 269 -10.50 -4.04 -8.42
C TYR A 269 -11.29 -2.85 -8.95
N ALA A 270 -12.53 -2.68 -8.49
CA ALA A 270 -13.45 -1.66 -8.97
C ALA A 270 -13.95 -0.81 -7.80
N TYR A 271 -13.57 0.47 -7.74
CA TYR A 271 -13.92 1.37 -6.66
C TYR A 271 -13.98 2.83 -7.09
N THR A 272 -14.71 3.63 -6.30
CA THR A 272 -14.71 5.08 -6.40
C THR A 272 -13.61 5.67 -5.53
N ILE A 273 -12.88 6.66 -6.03
CA ILE A 273 -11.88 7.41 -5.24
C ILE A 273 -12.59 8.13 -4.10
N ARG A 274 -12.12 7.89 -2.90
CA ARG A 274 -12.56 8.56 -1.67
C ARG A 274 -11.35 8.88 -0.81
N ASP A 275 -11.29 10.12 -0.33
CA ASP A 275 -10.22 10.56 0.57
C ASP A 275 -8.82 10.29 0.00
N HIS A 276 -8.59 10.61 -1.28
CA HIS A 276 -7.34 10.40 -2.02
C HIS A 276 -6.89 8.93 -2.09
N ALA A 277 -7.82 7.99 -1.85
CA ALA A 277 -7.54 6.55 -1.86
C ALA A 277 -8.77 5.73 -2.32
N MET A 278 -8.75 4.45 -2.02
CA MET A 278 -9.80 3.49 -2.38
C MET A 278 -11.02 3.48 -1.44
N GLY A 279 -11.10 4.40 -0.47
CA GLY A 279 -12.12 4.43 0.57
C GLY A 279 -11.91 3.37 1.67
N TYR A 280 -12.52 3.64 2.83
CA TYR A 280 -12.38 2.81 4.03
C TYR A 280 -12.76 1.33 3.82
N ARG A 281 -13.87 1.05 3.13
CA ARG A 281 -14.36 -0.33 2.99
C ARG A 281 -13.42 -1.18 2.15
N PHE A 282 -12.88 -0.62 1.08
CA PHE A 282 -11.88 -1.28 0.28
C PHE A 282 -10.56 -1.46 1.06
N LYS A 283 -10.17 -0.46 1.84
CA LYS A 283 -9.01 -0.55 2.74
C LYS A 283 -9.21 -1.61 3.82
N LEU A 284 -10.44 -1.77 4.33
CA LEU A 284 -10.79 -2.83 5.28
C LEU A 284 -10.55 -4.23 4.67
N TYR A 285 -11.04 -4.45 3.46
CA TYR A 285 -10.77 -5.67 2.69
C TYR A 285 -9.27 -5.89 2.54
N ASP A 286 -8.56 -4.83 2.18
CA ASP A 286 -7.12 -4.85 1.93
C ASP A 286 -6.32 -5.30 3.15
N ASP A 287 -6.55 -4.69 4.30
CA ASP A 287 -5.91 -5.08 5.56
C ASP A 287 -6.28 -6.50 5.99
N ARG A 288 -7.50 -6.94 5.71
CA ARG A 288 -7.93 -8.29 6.05
C ARG A 288 -7.25 -9.38 5.23
N GLN A 289 -6.63 -9.04 4.08
CA GLN A 289 -5.78 -9.95 3.32
C GLN A 289 -4.50 -10.35 4.06
N PHE A 290 -4.15 -9.70 5.17
CA PHE A 290 -3.08 -10.18 6.06
C PHE A 290 -3.30 -11.59 6.61
N CYS A 291 -4.48 -12.18 6.46
CA CYS A 291 -4.64 -13.62 6.72
C CYS A 291 -3.75 -14.50 5.81
N ASN A 292 -3.26 -13.96 4.72
CA ASN A 292 -2.23 -14.59 3.89
C ASN A 292 -0.79 -14.37 4.44
N GLY A 293 -0.62 -13.58 5.51
CA GLY A 293 0.70 -13.10 5.93
C GLY A 293 1.36 -12.26 4.85
N HIS A 294 2.63 -12.51 4.59
CA HIS A 294 3.39 -11.85 3.53
C HIS A 294 3.53 -12.74 2.27
N ARG A 295 2.70 -13.76 2.14
CA ARG A 295 2.72 -14.68 1.01
C ARG A 295 2.01 -14.06 -0.19
N THR A 296 2.69 -14.00 -1.31
CA THR A 296 2.16 -13.50 -2.59
C THR A 296 1.34 -14.59 -3.29
N VAL A 297 0.23 -15.00 -2.66
CA VAL A 297 -0.57 -16.16 -3.07
C VAL A 297 -1.26 -16.01 -4.44
N THR A 298 -1.34 -14.79 -4.95
CA THR A 298 -1.90 -14.49 -6.28
C THR A 298 -0.81 -14.16 -7.32
N MET A 299 0.47 -14.38 -6.98
CA MET A 299 1.55 -14.09 -7.93
C MET A 299 1.36 -14.83 -9.25
N GLY A 300 1.75 -14.18 -10.35
CA GLY A 300 1.55 -14.66 -11.71
C GLY A 300 0.17 -14.31 -12.30
N LYS A 301 -0.83 -13.94 -11.48
CA LYS A 301 -2.16 -13.57 -12.01
C LYS A 301 -2.17 -12.13 -12.49
N PRO A 302 -2.79 -11.84 -13.65
CA PRO A 302 -3.06 -10.48 -14.07
C PRO A 302 -4.02 -9.78 -13.12
N VAL A 303 -3.81 -8.48 -12.91
CA VAL A 303 -4.73 -7.60 -12.17
C VAL A 303 -5.07 -6.38 -13.00
N GLY A 304 -6.27 -5.83 -12.79
CA GLY A 304 -6.72 -4.60 -13.41
C GLY A 304 -7.49 -3.73 -12.43
N TYR A 305 -7.71 -2.48 -12.81
CA TYR A 305 -8.49 -1.54 -12.01
C TYR A 305 -9.55 -0.84 -12.88
N LEU A 306 -10.75 -0.71 -12.32
CA LEU A 306 -11.81 0.18 -12.79
C LEU A 306 -12.01 1.24 -11.71
N VAL A 307 -11.70 2.50 -12.02
CA VAL A 307 -11.62 3.56 -11.03
C VAL A 307 -12.55 4.70 -11.42
N ASP A 308 -13.54 4.92 -10.60
CA ASP A 308 -14.45 6.06 -10.69
C ASP A 308 -13.86 7.24 -9.90
N GLY A 309 -13.62 8.36 -10.57
CA GLY A 309 -13.05 9.59 -10.03
C GLY A 309 -11.77 10.05 -10.71
N PRO A 310 -11.27 11.24 -10.35
CA PRO A 310 -10.18 11.93 -11.05
C PRO A 310 -8.80 11.33 -10.72
N LEU A 311 -8.53 10.10 -11.16
CA LEU A 311 -7.28 9.40 -10.87
C LEU A 311 -6.04 10.16 -11.36
N SER A 312 -6.15 10.94 -12.44
CA SER A 312 -5.05 11.77 -12.93
C SER A 312 -4.56 12.81 -11.92
N ARG A 313 -5.40 13.14 -10.93
CA ARG A 313 -5.09 14.05 -9.82
C ARG A 313 -4.53 13.34 -8.59
N GLU A 314 -4.47 12.00 -8.59
CA GLU A 314 -4.12 11.16 -7.42
C GLU A 314 -2.81 10.37 -7.64
N PRO A 315 -1.65 11.04 -7.73
CA PRO A 315 -0.38 10.37 -8.03
C PRO A 315 0.01 9.36 -6.93
N ASN A 316 -0.39 9.59 -5.68
CA ASN A 316 -0.15 8.67 -4.58
C ASN A 316 -0.93 7.37 -4.77
N LEU A 317 -2.20 7.45 -5.18
CA LEU A 317 -3.03 6.29 -5.46
C LEU A 317 -2.51 5.49 -6.66
N GLN A 318 -2.10 6.18 -7.74
CA GLN A 318 -1.48 5.54 -8.91
C GLN A 318 -0.23 4.74 -8.51
N MET A 319 0.68 5.35 -7.73
CA MET A 319 1.87 4.67 -7.22
C MET A 319 1.51 3.45 -6.36
N LEU A 320 0.50 3.57 -5.52
CA LEU A 320 0.02 2.50 -4.66
C LEU A 320 -0.49 1.31 -5.48
N MET A 321 -1.29 1.55 -6.53
CA MET A 321 -1.82 0.50 -7.41
C MET A 321 -0.70 -0.27 -8.11
N GLU A 322 0.28 0.43 -8.66
CA GLU A 322 1.45 -0.18 -9.29
C GLU A 322 2.29 -0.97 -8.26
N ALA A 323 2.60 -0.35 -7.12
CA ALA A 323 3.41 -0.97 -6.08
C ALA A 323 2.76 -2.27 -5.54
N ARG A 324 1.45 -2.27 -5.35
CA ARG A 324 0.70 -3.47 -4.92
C ARG A 324 0.82 -4.61 -5.93
N SER A 325 0.62 -4.31 -7.21
CA SER A 325 0.76 -5.29 -8.29
C SER A 325 2.18 -5.85 -8.32
N GLN A 326 3.18 -4.99 -8.27
CA GLN A 326 4.60 -5.37 -8.31
C GLN A 326 5.02 -6.21 -7.09
N VAL A 327 4.64 -5.82 -5.88
CA VAL A 327 4.93 -6.58 -4.65
C VAL A 327 4.18 -7.91 -4.63
N GLY A 328 2.95 -7.93 -5.11
CA GLY A 328 2.13 -9.14 -5.26
C GLY A 328 2.69 -10.14 -6.28
N GLY A 329 3.62 -9.72 -7.12
CA GLY A 329 4.10 -10.51 -8.26
C GLY A 329 3.04 -10.67 -9.35
N ASN A 330 2.13 -9.70 -9.45
CA ASN A 330 1.05 -9.67 -10.43
C ASN A 330 1.46 -8.81 -11.63
N TYR A 331 0.88 -9.09 -12.78
CA TYR A 331 0.94 -8.20 -13.94
C TYR A 331 -0.21 -7.19 -13.86
N LEU A 332 0.10 -5.90 -13.83
CA LEU A 332 -0.90 -4.83 -13.94
C LEU A 332 -1.30 -4.67 -15.41
N ALA A 333 -2.45 -5.26 -15.78
CA ALA A 333 -2.95 -5.26 -17.16
C ALA A 333 -3.40 -3.87 -17.62
N GLY A 334 -3.88 -3.05 -16.69
CA GLY A 334 -4.27 -1.67 -16.96
C GLY A 334 -5.14 -1.09 -15.85
N ILE A 335 -5.37 0.20 -15.99
CA ILE A 335 -6.29 0.98 -15.17
C ILE A 335 -7.20 1.71 -16.13
N ALA A 336 -8.51 1.53 -15.99
CA ALA A 336 -9.50 2.28 -16.73
C ALA A 336 -10.24 3.24 -15.79
N THR A 337 -10.48 4.46 -16.25
CA THR A 337 -11.08 5.54 -15.49
C THR A 337 -12.33 6.07 -16.17
N ASP A 338 -13.14 6.85 -15.47
CA ASP A 338 -14.26 7.60 -16.00
C ASP A 338 -13.89 9.05 -16.40
N GLU A 339 -12.60 9.31 -16.68
CA GLU A 339 -12.12 10.65 -17.01
C GLU A 339 -12.40 11.03 -18.47
N ALA A 340 -11.52 10.69 -19.41
CA ALA A 340 -11.59 11.26 -20.76
C ALA A 340 -12.13 10.29 -21.84
N ALA A 341 -11.85 9.00 -21.72
CA ALA A 341 -12.19 8.02 -22.74
C ALA A 341 -12.52 6.64 -22.14
N PRO A 342 -13.51 6.55 -21.26
CA PRO A 342 -13.79 5.36 -20.47
C PRO A 342 -14.04 4.10 -21.34
N GLU A 343 -14.74 4.24 -22.45
CA GLU A 343 -15.05 3.10 -23.33
C GLU A 343 -13.76 2.46 -23.86
N ARG A 344 -12.85 3.27 -24.35
CA ARG A 344 -11.57 2.82 -24.91
C ARG A 344 -10.69 2.18 -23.83
N GLU A 345 -10.60 2.81 -22.69
CA GLU A 345 -9.77 2.33 -21.58
C GLU A 345 -10.28 0.99 -21.03
N ILE A 346 -11.60 0.85 -20.88
CA ILE A 346 -12.24 -0.38 -20.40
C ILE A 346 -12.07 -1.50 -21.43
N ASP A 347 -12.31 -1.23 -22.70
CA ASP A 347 -12.17 -2.22 -23.77
C ASP A 347 -10.71 -2.68 -23.87
N GLN A 348 -9.75 -1.76 -23.83
CA GLN A 348 -8.31 -2.08 -23.81
C GLN A 348 -7.91 -2.90 -22.57
N LEU A 349 -8.45 -2.58 -21.41
CA LEU A 349 -8.20 -3.35 -20.19
C LEU A 349 -8.71 -4.78 -20.34
N ALA A 350 -9.94 -4.97 -20.88
CA ALA A 350 -10.51 -6.29 -21.08
C ALA A 350 -9.67 -7.14 -22.07
N GLU A 351 -9.23 -6.56 -23.17
CA GLU A 351 -8.38 -7.23 -24.17
C GLU A 351 -6.99 -7.57 -23.59
N THR A 352 -6.34 -6.61 -22.91
CA THR A 352 -5.01 -6.81 -22.33
C THR A 352 -5.03 -7.88 -21.23
N LEU A 353 -6.07 -7.86 -20.38
CA LEU A 353 -6.22 -8.84 -19.31
C LEU A 353 -6.49 -10.25 -19.91
N ALA A 354 -7.32 -10.34 -20.95
CA ALA A 354 -7.56 -11.60 -21.65
C ALA A 354 -6.27 -12.15 -22.27
N TYR A 355 -5.50 -11.32 -22.95
CA TYR A 355 -4.19 -11.70 -23.50
C TYR A 355 -3.25 -12.23 -22.41
N ALA A 356 -3.18 -11.55 -21.29
CA ALA A 356 -2.29 -11.93 -20.19
C ALA A 356 -2.68 -13.28 -19.57
N VAL A 357 -3.99 -13.56 -19.43
CA VAL A 357 -4.47 -14.86 -18.93
C VAL A 357 -4.15 -15.98 -19.94
N GLU A 358 -4.37 -15.74 -21.23
CA GLU A 358 -4.15 -16.75 -22.29
C GLU A 358 -2.70 -17.13 -22.49
N ASN A 359 -1.80 -16.16 -22.30
CA ASN A 359 -0.37 -16.34 -22.58
C ASN A 359 0.46 -16.53 -21.31
N ASP A 360 -0.19 -16.68 -20.14
CA ASP A 360 0.50 -16.73 -18.82
C ASP A 360 1.55 -15.61 -18.72
N TYR A 361 1.16 -14.41 -19.16
CA TYR A 361 2.09 -13.29 -19.27
C TYR A 361 2.52 -12.80 -17.89
N GLN A 362 3.83 -12.73 -17.69
CA GLN A 362 4.44 -12.23 -16.44
C GLN A 362 5.39 -11.08 -16.74
N GLN A 363 5.25 -10.02 -15.97
CA GLN A 363 6.11 -8.85 -16.09
C GLN A 363 7.31 -8.97 -15.13
N PRO A 364 8.53 -8.63 -15.59
CA PRO A 364 9.67 -8.46 -14.69
C PRO A 364 9.39 -7.38 -13.64
N LYS A 365 9.80 -7.65 -12.41
CA LYS A 365 9.61 -6.69 -11.29
C LYS A 365 10.45 -5.45 -11.49
N ASN A 366 9.84 -4.29 -11.23
CA ASN A 366 10.54 -3.02 -11.12
C ASN A 366 11.02 -2.77 -9.67
N PHE A 367 11.50 -1.54 -9.37
CA PHE A 367 11.96 -1.17 -8.03
C PHE A 367 10.93 -1.44 -6.95
N PHE A 368 9.65 -1.17 -7.19
CA PHE A 368 8.58 -1.39 -6.21
C PHE A 368 8.48 -2.86 -5.79
N GLY A 369 8.48 -3.75 -6.76
CA GLY A 369 8.40 -5.19 -6.49
C GLY A 369 9.66 -5.74 -5.84
N VAL A 370 10.83 -5.36 -6.37
CA VAL A 370 12.13 -5.81 -5.82
C VAL A 370 12.34 -5.28 -4.41
N GLY A 371 12.13 -3.98 -4.18
CA GLY A 371 12.32 -3.35 -2.87
C GLY A 371 11.37 -3.88 -1.80
N GLY A 372 10.07 -3.96 -2.12
CA GLY A 372 9.05 -4.46 -1.21
C GLY A 372 9.27 -5.91 -0.82
N LEU A 373 9.53 -6.78 -1.80
CA LEU A 373 9.80 -8.20 -1.53
C LEU A 373 11.08 -8.41 -0.75
N LYS A 374 12.11 -7.58 -0.98
CA LYS A 374 13.36 -7.65 -0.23
C LYS A 374 13.14 -7.36 1.25
N ILE A 375 12.37 -6.34 1.59
CA ILE A 375 12.03 -5.99 2.97
C ILE A 375 11.36 -7.18 3.66
N PHE A 376 10.34 -7.76 3.07
CA PHE A 376 9.65 -8.92 3.63
C PHE A 376 10.53 -10.16 3.69
N ARG A 377 11.34 -10.43 2.67
CA ARG A 377 12.27 -11.53 2.66
C ARG A 377 13.22 -11.50 3.85
N ASP A 378 13.82 -10.34 4.09
CA ASP A 378 14.81 -10.17 5.15
C ASP A 378 14.14 -10.29 6.53
N LEU A 379 12.95 -9.70 6.72
CA LEU A 379 12.13 -9.83 7.92
C LEU A 379 11.75 -11.29 8.21
N ILE A 380 11.18 -11.98 7.23
CA ILE A 380 10.71 -13.36 7.38
C ILE A 380 11.90 -14.30 7.65
N TYR A 381 13.03 -14.05 7.02
CA TYR A 381 14.23 -14.85 7.26
C TYR A 381 14.74 -14.73 8.70
N GLN A 382 14.74 -13.50 9.25
CA GLN A 382 15.12 -13.26 10.65
C GLN A 382 14.09 -13.88 11.63
N MET A 383 12.80 -13.80 11.30
CA MET A 383 11.70 -14.26 12.16
C MET A 383 11.14 -15.64 11.77
N GLN A 384 11.88 -16.46 11.05
CA GLN A 384 11.40 -17.71 10.44
C GLN A 384 10.77 -18.69 11.44
N GLY A 385 11.20 -18.68 12.69
CA GLY A 385 10.63 -19.51 13.76
C GLY A 385 9.22 -19.09 14.17
N LEU A 386 8.91 -17.79 14.08
CA LEU A 386 7.59 -17.21 14.37
C LEU A 386 6.70 -17.19 13.13
N MET A 387 7.24 -16.74 12.00
CA MET A 387 6.53 -16.59 10.72
C MET A 387 6.66 -17.86 9.86
N ARG A 388 6.29 -19.01 10.42
CA ARG A 388 6.53 -20.32 9.82
C ARG A 388 5.84 -20.53 8.48
N ALA A 389 4.61 -20.08 8.33
CA ALA A 389 3.86 -20.22 7.08
C ALA A 389 4.51 -19.39 5.95
N ASP A 390 4.88 -18.16 6.25
CA ASP A 390 5.53 -17.26 5.29
C ASP A 390 6.93 -17.78 4.92
N HIS A 391 7.72 -18.22 5.92
CA HIS A 391 9.04 -18.81 5.67
C HIS A 391 8.98 -20.05 4.77
N LYS A 392 8.02 -20.95 5.01
CA LYS A 392 7.82 -22.13 4.18
C LYS A 392 7.49 -21.75 2.72
N PHE A 393 6.62 -20.78 2.54
CA PHE A 393 6.24 -20.28 1.22
C PHE A 393 7.43 -19.64 0.50
N TYR A 394 8.18 -18.75 1.15
CA TYR A 394 9.35 -18.07 0.57
C TYR A 394 10.44 -19.05 0.15
N LYS A 395 10.66 -20.09 0.98
CA LYS A 395 11.61 -21.16 0.66
C LYS A 395 11.17 -21.98 -0.55
N ALA A 396 9.88 -22.33 -0.63
CA ALA A 396 9.34 -23.14 -1.74
C ALA A 396 9.39 -22.40 -3.09
N HIS A 397 9.31 -21.06 -3.07
CA HIS A 397 9.32 -20.24 -4.29
C HIS A 397 10.70 -19.60 -4.58
N GLY A 398 11.77 -20.04 -3.95
CA GLY A 398 13.13 -19.57 -4.23
C GLY A 398 13.42 -18.11 -3.83
N PHE A 399 12.58 -17.45 -3.03
CA PHE A 399 12.76 -16.04 -2.67
C PHE A 399 14.03 -15.79 -1.86
N TYR A 400 14.62 -16.84 -1.27
CA TYR A 400 15.91 -16.76 -0.58
C TYR A 400 17.12 -17.02 -1.46
N ASP A 401 16.94 -17.37 -2.73
CA ASP A 401 18.06 -17.73 -3.61
C ASP A 401 18.91 -16.51 -3.99
N ASP A 402 18.28 -15.32 -4.00
CA ASP A 402 18.93 -14.04 -4.30
C ASP A 402 19.63 -13.37 -3.10
N PHE A 403 19.79 -14.06 -1.97
CA PHE A 403 20.56 -13.50 -0.86
C PHE A 403 22.04 -13.36 -1.25
N PRO A 404 22.61 -12.13 -1.33
CA PRO A 404 24.01 -11.93 -1.68
C PRO A 404 24.98 -12.71 -0.77
N GLN A 405 24.61 -12.87 0.52
CA GLN A 405 25.40 -13.58 1.51
C GLN A 405 25.54 -15.09 1.24
N LYS A 406 24.66 -15.66 0.42
CA LYS A 406 24.75 -17.07 0.00
C LYS A 406 25.76 -17.30 -1.12
N HIS A 407 26.12 -16.27 -1.87
CA HIS A 407 27.05 -16.36 -3.01
C HIS A 407 28.52 -16.15 -2.61
N ARG A 408 28.99 -16.84 -1.57
CA ARG A 408 30.36 -16.67 -1.02
C ARG A 408 31.47 -16.86 -2.05
N GLY A 409 31.30 -17.80 -2.99
CA GLY A 409 32.26 -18.02 -4.09
C GLY A 409 32.35 -16.79 -5.01
N ARG A 410 31.23 -16.17 -5.37
CA ARG A 410 31.20 -14.95 -6.17
C ARG A 410 31.83 -13.76 -5.44
N ILE A 411 31.58 -13.65 -4.14
CA ILE A 411 32.18 -12.62 -3.28
C ILE A 411 33.72 -12.84 -3.25
N GLY A 412 34.20 -14.05 -3.04
CA GLY A 412 35.61 -14.37 -3.08
C GLY A 412 36.30 -14.06 -4.41
N ALA A 413 35.62 -14.37 -5.53
CA ALA A 413 36.10 -14.01 -6.87
C ALA A 413 36.19 -12.47 -7.05
N MET A 414 35.22 -11.69 -6.49
CA MET A 414 35.29 -10.22 -6.55
C MET A 414 36.44 -9.66 -5.70
N TYR A 415 36.80 -10.27 -4.56
CA TYR A 415 38.02 -9.89 -3.82
C TYR A 415 39.28 -10.11 -4.64
N LEU A 416 39.37 -11.23 -5.37
CA LEU A 416 40.51 -11.50 -6.27
C LEU A 416 40.58 -10.46 -7.39
N VAL A 417 39.47 -10.18 -8.05
CA VAL A 417 39.37 -9.12 -9.09
C VAL A 417 39.79 -7.78 -8.50
N GLY A 418 39.29 -7.41 -7.32
CA GLY A 418 39.65 -6.17 -6.65
C GLY A 418 41.13 -6.05 -6.32
N ALA A 419 41.76 -7.16 -5.90
CA ALA A 419 43.23 -7.22 -5.64
C ALA A 419 44.04 -6.99 -6.92
N LEU A 420 43.62 -7.61 -8.03
CA LEU A 420 44.26 -7.41 -9.34
C LEU A 420 44.12 -5.97 -9.85
N MET A 421 42.98 -5.34 -9.60
CA MET A 421 42.69 -3.96 -10.02
C MET A 421 43.46 -2.89 -9.23
N LYS A 422 44.11 -3.21 -8.10
CA LYS A 422 45.03 -2.30 -7.40
C LYS A 422 46.29 -1.99 -8.21
N ASN A 423 46.64 -2.82 -9.16
CA ASN A 423 47.81 -2.58 -10.03
C ASN A 423 47.41 -1.60 -11.18
N LYS A 424 47.88 -0.35 -11.10
CA LYS A 424 47.56 0.71 -12.07
C LYS A 424 47.92 0.35 -13.54
N LYS A 425 48.99 -0.44 -13.76
CA LYS A 425 49.36 -0.91 -15.11
C LYS A 425 48.34 -1.91 -15.64
N LEU A 426 47.89 -2.81 -14.77
CA LEU A 426 46.85 -3.79 -15.09
C LEU A 426 45.50 -3.13 -15.31
N GLN A 427 45.14 -2.18 -14.45
CA GLN A 427 43.91 -1.38 -14.57
C GLN A 427 43.83 -0.65 -15.92
N LYS A 428 44.91 0.00 -16.36
CA LYS A 428 44.99 0.70 -17.67
C LYS A 428 44.87 -0.30 -18.83
N LYS A 429 45.47 -1.47 -18.71
CA LYS A 429 45.42 -2.52 -19.74
C LYS A 429 44.08 -3.23 -19.80
N MET A 430 43.38 -3.32 -18.67
CA MET A 430 42.04 -3.95 -18.55
C MET A 430 40.90 -2.98 -18.84
N GLY A 431 41.10 -1.68 -18.79
CA GLY A 431 40.02 -0.67 -18.93
C GLY A 431 39.22 -0.83 -20.22
N GLY A 432 39.85 -1.11 -21.36
CA GLY A 432 39.18 -1.40 -22.63
C GLY A 432 38.54 -2.80 -22.68
N ARG A 433 39.10 -3.78 -21.93
CA ARG A 433 38.64 -5.17 -21.90
C ARG A 433 37.55 -5.43 -20.86
N MET A 434 37.33 -4.53 -19.91
CA MET A 434 36.26 -4.68 -18.92
C MET A 434 34.88 -4.68 -19.58
N THR A 435 34.64 -3.75 -20.50
CA THR A 435 33.36 -3.72 -21.25
C THR A 435 33.21 -4.98 -22.09
N GLU A 436 34.28 -5.45 -22.73
CA GLU A 436 34.27 -6.68 -23.49
C GLU A 436 33.96 -7.90 -22.61
N GLY A 437 34.60 -8.01 -21.43
CA GLY A 437 34.34 -9.08 -20.46
C GLY A 437 32.92 -9.08 -19.91
N VAL A 438 32.34 -7.88 -19.68
CA VAL A 438 30.95 -7.75 -19.23
C VAL A 438 29.96 -8.13 -20.32
N THR A 439 30.24 -7.81 -21.58
CA THR A 439 29.33 -8.06 -22.72
C THR A 439 29.47 -9.47 -23.31
N LEU A 440 30.56 -10.18 -23.07
CA LEU A 440 30.81 -11.50 -23.63
C LEU A 440 29.68 -12.53 -23.39
N PRO A 441 29.10 -12.65 -22.18
CA PRO A 441 27.99 -13.56 -21.96
C PRO A 441 26.76 -13.24 -22.81
N TYR A 442 26.49 -11.94 -23.03
CA TYR A 442 25.33 -11.49 -23.82
C TYR A 442 25.54 -11.77 -25.32
N ARG A 443 26.76 -11.57 -25.84
CA ARG A 443 27.08 -11.94 -27.23
C ARG A 443 26.87 -13.41 -27.49
N LYS A 444 27.25 -14.27 -26.54
CA LYS A 444 27.02 -15.71 -26.64
C LYS A 444 25.53 -16.06 -26.69
N VAL A 445 24.69 -15.37 -25.92
CA VAL A 445 23.23 -15.54 -25.97
C VAL A 445 22.67 -15.21 -27.37
N LEU A 446 23.16 -14.12 -27.99
CA LEU A 446 22.74 -13.74 -29.35
C LEU A 446 23.21 -14.79 -30.38
N GLU A 447 24.46 -15.24 -30.33
CA GLU A 447 25.01 -16.30 -31.20
C GLU A 447 24.21 -17.62 -31.08
N ASP A 448 23.74 -17.96 -29.88
CA ASP A 448 22.94 -19.15 -29.64
C ASP A 448 21.47 -18.98 -30.12
N ALA A 449 20.95 -17.73 -30.11
CA ALA A 449 19.62 -17.42 -30.65
C ALA A 449 19.57 -17.53 -32.19
N ASP A 450 20.68 -17.18 -32.87
CA ASP A 450 20.81 -17.31 -34.33
C ASP A 450 20.88 -18.77 -34.82
N LYS A 451 21.12 -19.73 -33.90
CA LYS A 451 21.22 -21.16 -34.22
C LYS A 451 19.91 -21.93 -34.07
N ARG A 452 18.85 -21.25 -33.58
CA ARG A 452 17.49 -21.82 -33.44
C ARG A 452 16.55 -21.29 -34.52
#